data_06420303a10a5bc739b7ff217afe9de1
#
_entry.id   06420303a10a5bc739b7ff217afe9de1
#
_cell.length_a   1.000
_cell.length_b   1.000
_cell.length_c   1.000
_cell.angle_alpha   90.00
_cell.angle_beta   90.00
_cell.angle_gamma   90.00
#
_symmetry.space_group_name_H-M   'P 1'
#
loop_
_entity.id
_entity.type
_entity.pdbx_description
1 polymer ?
#
loop_
_entity_poly.entity_id
_entity_poly.type
_entity_poly.pdbx_seq_one_letter_code
_entity_poly.pdbx_strand_id
1 'polypeptide(L)'
;VRIDTRHATASLRSTNYLRLDGDKVSNAANPVMGIYPAKDGRWSYLHCNFPHHRAAALKVVGTPEDKQAVTEAVAKWDALELEEAIIAAGGAGGMVRSAAEWAEHPQGRAVASLPLMEIVKIGDSPPEALPEGDRPLSNLRVLDLTRVLAGPTCARNLAEQGADVLKISAPHIPFIEH
;
A
#
# COMPACT_ATOMS: atom_id res chain seq x y z
N VAL A 1 14.96 -20.78 16.90
CA VAL A 1 14.89 -19.32 16.67
C VAL A 1 14.09 -18.69 17.80
N ARG A 2 14.58 -17.61 18.37
CA ARG A 2 13.89 -16.84 19.41
C ARG A 2 13.49 -15.49 18.82
N ILE A 3 12.22 -15.14 18.90
CA ILE A 3 11.68 -13.85 18.41
C ILE A 3 11.26 -13.02 19.63
N ASP A 4 11.81 -11.83 19.78
CA ASP A 4 11.33 -10.83 20.73
C ASP A 4 10.19 -10.03 20.07
N THR A 5 8.99 -10.11 20.66
CA THR A 5 7.79 -9.44 20.13
C THR A 5 7.93 -7.92 20.09
N ARG A 6 8.71 -7.31 20.97
CA ARG A 6 8.98 -5.86 20.97
C ARG A 6 9.82 -5.48 19.75
N HIS A 7 10.85 -6.27 19.41
CA HIS A 7 11.65 -6.05 18.22
C HIS A 7 10.83 -6.25 16.94
N ALA A 8 10.01 -7.29 16.88
CA ALA A 8 9.12 -7.52 15.75
C ALA A 8 8.14 -6.34 15.55
N THR A 9 7.53 -5.86 16.63
CA THR A 9 6.63 -4.70 16.60
C THR A 9 7.37 -3.43 16.19
N ALA A 10 8.59 -3.20 16.71
CA ALA A 10 9.39 -2.05 16.33
C ALA A 10 9.78 -2.07 14.85
N SER A 11 10.14 -3.23 14.31
CA SER A 11 10.43 -3.41 12.89
C SER A 11 9.21 -3.09 12.01
N LEU A 12 8.04 -3.61 12.34
CA LEU A 12 6.79 -3.32 11.62
C LEU A 12 6.41 -1.83 11.68
N ARG A 13 6.75 -1.14 12.75
CA ARG A 13 6.46 0.29 12.96
C ARG A 13 7.65 1.21 12.70
N SER A 14 8.69 0.74 12.05
CA SER A 14 9.95 1.47 11.87
C SER A 14 9.78 2.85 11.22
N THR A 15 8.85 3.00 10.28
CA THR A 15 8.54 4.30 9.66
C THR A 15 8.08 5.36 10.66
N ASN A 16 7.45 4.95 11.77
CA ASN A 16 7.01 5.87 12.82
C ASN A 16 8.16 6.41 13.67
N TYR A 17 9.33 5.76 13.61
CA TYR A 17 10.52 6.15 14.36
C TYR A 17 11.51 6.97 13.53
N LEU A 18 11.24 7.13 12.22
CA LEU A 18 12.08 7.94 11.34
C LEU A 18 12.14 9.38 11.83
N ARG A 19 13.37 9.90 11.87
CA ARG A 19 13.67 11.31 12.16
C ARG A 19 14.61 11.83 11.10
N LEU A 20 14.38 13.03 10.62
CA LEU A 20 15.29 13.78 9.78
C LEU A 20 15.75 15.00 10.57
N ASP A 21 17.05 15.14 10.75
CA ASP A 21 17.67 16.22 11.56
C ASP A 21 17.07 16.36 12.97
N GLY A 22 16.63 15.23 13.56
CA GLY A 22 16.00 15.18 14.88
C GLY A 22 14.48 15.35 14.87
N ASP A 23 13.92 15.82 13.81
CA ASP A 23 12.47 16.06 13.67
C ASP A 23 11.72 14.82 13.17
N LYS A 24 10.47 14.70 13.64
CA LYS A 24 9.58 13.65 13.15
C LYS A 24 9.17 13.98 11.71
N VAL A 25 9.38 13.01 10.82
CA VAL A 25 8.91 13.15 9.44
C VAL A 25 7.38 13.19 9.43
N SER A 26 6.83 14.30 8.96
CA SER A 26 5.40 14.47 8.72
C SER A 26 5.14 14.35 7.24
N ASN A 27 4.36 13.35 6.84
CA ASN A 27 3.80 13.37 5.50
C ASN A 27 2.74 14.47 5.46
N ALA A 28 2.87 15.38 4.51
CA ALA A 28 1.83 16.36 4.25
C ALA A 28 0.51 15.60 3.98
N ALA A 29 -0.51 15.87 4.78
CA ALA A 29 -1.80 15.23 4.60
C ALA A 29 -2.36 15.62 3.23
N ASN A 30 -2.74 14.63 2.43
CA ASN A 30 -3.48 14.91 1.20
C ASN A 30 -4.86 15.48 1.59
N PRO A 31 -5.23 16.68 1.14
CA PRO A 31 -6.40 17.39 1.65
C PRO A 31 -7.71 16.65 1.34
N VAL A 32 -7.75 15.86 0.26
CA VAL A 32 -8.98 15.18 -0.19
C VAL A 32 -8.95 13.67 -0.04
N MET A 33 -7.86 13.10 0.46
CA MET A 33 -7.84 11.69 0.82
C MET A 33 -8.60 11.47 2.13
N GLY A 34 -9.51 10.50 2.16
CA GLY A 34 -10.25 10.22 3.38
C GLY A 34 -11.49 9.37 3.18
N ILE A 35 -12.23 9.21 4.26
CA ILE A 35 -13.52 8.52 4.31
C ILE A 35 -14.62 9.57 4.39
N TYR A 36 -15.63 9.44 3.55
CA TYR A 36 -16.71 10.40 3.35
C TYR A 36 -18.07 9.72 3.48
N PRO A 37 -19.06 10.38 4.10
CA PRO A 37 -20.42 9.85 4.13
C PRO A 37 -21.06 9.95 2.74
N ALA A 38 -21.72 8.89 2.31
CA ALA A 38 -22.47 8.81 1.07
C ALA A 38 -23.97 8.98 1.31
N LYS A 39 -24.74 9.24 0.23
CA LYS A 39 -26.18 9.49 0.23
C LYS A 39 -26.99 8.33 0.82
N ASP A 40 -26.58 7.11 0.56
CA ASP A 40 -27.22 5.88 1.00
C ASP A 40 -26.94 5.50 2.47
N GLY A 41 -26.34 6.41 3.25
CA GLY A 41 -25.94 6.18 4.63
C GLY A 41 -24.69 5.32 4.80
N ARG A 42 -24.04 4.96 3.71
CA ARG A 42 -22.77 4.25 3.67
C ARG A 42 -21.59 5.23 3.69
N TRP A 43 -20.39 4.68 3.60
CA TRP A 43 -19.16 5.45 3.57
C TRP A 43 -18.33 5.05 2.35
N SER A 44 -17.67 6.03 1.76
CA SER A 44 -16.74 5.82 0.65
C SER A 44 -15.35 6.33 1.01
N TYR A 45 -14.33 5.54 0.71
CA TYR A 45 -12.93 5.93 0.84
C TYR A 45 -12.40 6.42 -0.50
N LEU A 46 -11.80 7.61 -0.52
CA LEU A 46 -11.07 8.16 -1.67
C LEU A 46 -9.57 8.06 -1.41
N HIS A 47 -8.86 7.28 -2.23
CA HIS A 47 -7.42 7.13 -2.15
C HIS A 47 -6.73 8.06 -3.15
N CYS A 48 -6.28 9.21 -2.69
CA CYS A 48 -5.77 10.30 -3.51
C CYS A 48 -4.25 10.52 -3.37
N ASN A 49 -3.48 9.53 -2.94
CA ASN A 49 -2.04 9.65 -2.73
C ASN A 49 -1.27 9.94 -4.03
N PHE A 50 -1.71 9.36 -5.14
CA PHE A 50 -1.10 9.63 -6.44
C PHE A 50 -1.83 10.76 -7.16
N PRO A 51 -1.10 11.68 -7.83
CA PRO A 51 -1.73 12.80 -8.55
C PRO A 51 -2.81 12.38 -9.55
N HIS A 52 -2.59 11.29 -10.29
CA HIS A 52 -3.57 10.79 -11.25
C HIS A 52 -4.82 10.20 -10.59
N HIS A 53 -4.70 9.50 -9.44
CA HIS A 53 -5.86 9.02 -8.68
C HIS A 53 -6.67 10.18 -8.12
N ARG A 54 -6.00 11.21 -7.59
CA ARG A 54 -6.64 12.42 -7.12
C ARG A 54 -7.39 13.15 -8.24
N ALA A 55 -6.73 13.34 -9.37
CA ALA A 55 -7.36 13.99 -10.53
C ALA A 55 -8.60 13.21 -11.01
N ALA A 56 -8.53 11.87 -11.06
CA ALA A 56 -9.65 11.02 -11.43
C ALA A 56 -10.82 11.15 -10.44
N ALA A 57 -10.54 11.08 -9.13
CA ALA A 57 -11.56 11.22 -8.10
C ALA A 57 -12.24 12.60 -8.16
N LEU A 58 -11.47 13.69 -8.22
CA LEU A 58 -12.00 15.06 -8.31
C LEU A 58 -12.83 15.28 -9.59
N LYS A 59 -12.41 14.69 -10.71
CA LYS A 59 -13.17 14.73 -11.95
C LYS A 59 -14.52 14.02 -11.82
N VAL A 60 -14.56 12.87 -11.17
CA VAL A 60 -15.81 12.10 -10.97
C VAL A 60 -16.78 12.85 -10.07
N VAL A 61 -16.29 13.37 -8.92
CA VAL A 61 -17.16 14.11 -8.00
C VAL A 61 -17.46 15.54 -8.46
N GLY A 62 -16.71 16.06 -9.46
CA GLY A 62 -16.96 17.37 -10.08
C GLY A 62 -16.62 18.56 -9.16
N THR A 63 -15.56 18.46 -8.35
CA THR A 63 -15.20 19.49 -7.38
C THR A 63 -13.73 19.91 -7.48
N PRO A 64 -13.36 21.11 -7.02
CA PRO A 64 -11.96 21.47 -6.79
C PRO A 64 -11.35 20.62 -5.67
N GLU A 65 -10.04 20.74 -5.48
CA GLU A 65 -9.28 20.08 -4.41
C GLU A 65 -9.54 20.78 -3.06
N ASP A 66 -10.77 20.63 -2.58
CA ASP A 66 -11.24 21.15 -1.29
C ASP A 66 -12.03 20.06 -0.56
N LYS A 67 -11.69 19.84 0.71
CA LYS A 67 -12.27 18.76 1.51
C LYS A 67 -13.76 18.91 1.73
N GLN A 68 -14.22 20.13 1.95
CA GLN A 68 -15.64 20.41 2.19
C GLN A 68 -16.44 20.17 0.91
N ALA A 69 -15.96 20.73 -0.21
CA ALA A 69 -16.59 20.52 -1.52
C ALA A 69 -16.67 19.04 -1.89
N VAL A 70 -15.61 18.27 -1.65
CA VAL A 70 -15.61 16.82 -1.85
C VAL A 70 -16.62 16.13 -0.94
N THR A 71 -16.71 16.52 0.34
CA THR A 71 -17.69 15.94 1.27
C THR A 71 -19.12 16.17 0.80
N GLU A 72 -19.44 17.39 0.38
CA GLU A 72 -20.78 17.78 -0.12
C GLU A 72 -21.11 17.07 -1.45
N ALA A 73 -20.10 16.81 -2.28
CA ALA A 73 -20.30 16.10 -3.54
C ALA A 73 -20.49 14.60 -3.34
N VAL A 74 -19.67 13.96 -2.49
CA VAL A 74 -19.79 12.53 -2.16
C VAL A 74 -21.14 12.23 -1.52
N ALA A 75 -21.67 13.13 -0.70
CA ALA A 75 -22.99 13.00 -0.07
C ALA A 75 -24.17 12.94 -1.08
N LYS A 76 -23.92 13.16 -2.38
CA LYS A 76 -24.91 13.05 -3.45
C LYS A 76 -24.85 11.69 -4.18
N TRP A 77 -23.84 10.89 -3.92
CA TRP A 77 -23.60 9.60 -4.55
C TRP A 77 -23.98 8.44 -3.64
N ASP A 78 -24.52 7.40 -4.18
CA ASP A 78 -24.57 6.10 -3.52
C ASP A 78 -23.15 5.50 -3.51
N ALA A 79 -22.76 4.86 -2.40
CA ALA A 79 -21.35 4.50 -2.18
C ALA A 79 -20.81 3.53 -3.25
N LEU A 80 -21.64 2.58 -3.71
CA LEU A 80 -21.24 1.63 -4.75
C LEU A 80 -21.12 2.31 -6.12
N GLU A 81 -22.06 3.17 -6.48
CA GLU A 81 -22.01 3.93 -7.74
C GLU A 81 -20.76 4.81 -7.83
N LEU A 82 -20.39 5.43 -6.70
CA LEU A 82 -19.16 6.23 -6.62
C LEU A 82 -17.91 5.37 -6.78
N GLU A 83 -17.85 4.19 -6.13
CA GLU A 83 -16.76 3.23 -6.29
C GLU A 83 -16.56 2.87 -7.76
N GLU A 84 -17.65 2.48 -8.45
CA GLU A 84 -17.61 2.08 -9.85
C GLU A 84 -17.18 3.23 -10.77
N ALA A 85 -17.71 4.44 -10.55
CA ALA A 85 -17.35 5.62 -11.33
C ALA A 85 -15.87 6.01 -11.17
N ILE A 86 -15.34 5.93 -9.96
CA ILE A 86 -13.91 6.23 -9.67
C ILE A 86 -13.02 5.20 -10.34
N ILE A 87 -13.34 3.91 -10.24
CA ILE A 87 -12.58 2.83 -10.88
C ILE A 87 -12.61 3.00 -12.40
N ALA A 88 -13.78 3.27 -12.99
CA ALA A 88 -13.91 3.50 -14.43
C ALA A 88 -13.11 4.71 -14.92
N ALA A 89 -12.92 5.72 -14.08
CA ALA A 89 -12.09 6.88 -14.38
C ALA A 89 -10.57 6.64 -14.15
N GLY A 90 -10.15 5.43 -13.77
CA GLY A 90 -8.75 5.12 -13.46
C GLY A 90 -8.28 5.66 -12.11
N GLY A 91 -9.19 5.99 -11.22
CA GLY A 91 -8.91 6.39 -9.85
C GLY A 91 -8.83 5.20 -8.89
N ALA A 92 -8.65 5.50 -7.62
CA ALA A 92 -8.67 4.54 -6.54
C ALA A 92 -9.60 5.00 -5.41
N GLY A 93 -10.57 4.17 -5.11
CA GLY A 93 -11.59 4.43 -4.08
C GLY A 93 -12.44 3.19 -3.86
N GLY A 94 -13.23 3.20 -2.81
CA GLY A 94 -14.07 2.07 -2.52
C GLY A 94 -15.14 2.35 -1.47
N MET A 95 -16.26 1.67 -1.59
CA MET A 95 -17.27 1.62 -0.55
C MET A 95 -16.71 0.91 0.67
N VAL A 96 -16.92 1.48 1.85
CA VAL A 96 -16.57 0.82 3.11
C VAL A 96 -17.55 -0.31 3.37
N ARG A 97 -17.02 -1.53 3.43
CA ARG A 97 -17.77 -2.76 3.68
C ARG A 97 -17.55 -3.26 5.10
N SER A 98 -18.55 -3.85 5.71
CA SER A 98 -18.38 -4.62 6.93
C SER A 98 -17.62 -5.92 6.65
N ALA A 99 -17.09 -6.55 7.71
CA ALA A 99 -16.43 -7.85 7.59
C ALA A 99 -17.35 -8.94 6.99
N ALA A 100 -18.64 -8.91 7.34
CA ALA A 100 -19.62 -9.84 6.81
C ALA A 100 -19.86 -9.62 5.30
N GLU A 101 -20.05 -8.37 4.89
CA GLU A 101 -20.20 -8.03 3.46
C GLU A 101 -18.94 -8.38 2.65
N TRP A 102 -17.75 -8.18 3.24
CA TRP A 102 -16.51 -8.58 2.59
C TRP A 102 -16.40 -10.10 2.43
N ALA A 103 -16.80 -10.86 3.44
CA ALA A 103 -16.80 -12.32 3.37
C ALA A 103 -17.71 -12.86 2.26
N GLU A 104 -18.83 -12.18 2.00
CA GLU A 104 -19.77 -12.51 0.92
C GLU A 104 -19.36 -11.92 -0.46
N HIS A 105 -18.44 -10.96 -0.48
CA HIS A 105 -17.98 -10.34 -1.72
C HIS A 105 -17.17 -11.35 -2.56
N PRO A 106 -17.33 -11.42 -3.91
CA PRO A 106 -16.58 -12.37 -4.74
C PRO A 106 -15.07 -12.33 -4.52
N GLN A 107 -14.48 -11.13 -4.43
CA GLN A 107 -13.06 -10.94 -4.12
C GLN A 107 -12.71 -11.40 -2.71
N GLY A 108 -13.57 -11.14 -1.72
CA GLY A 108 -13.37 -11.61 -0.35
C GLY A 108 -13.32 -13.13 -0.26
N ARG A 109 -14.25 -13.81 -0.94
CA ARG A 109 -14.25 -15.28 -1.05
C ARG A 109 -13.02 -15.81 -1.76
N ALA A 110 -12.62 -15.17 -2.86
CA ALA A 110 -11.41 -15.57 -3.60
C ALA A 110 -10.15 -15.45 -2.72
N VAL A 111 -9.99 -14.34 -2.00
CA VAL A 111 -8.86 -14.15 -1.08
C VAL A 111 -8.89 -15.15 0.08
N ALA A 112 -10.08 -15.41 0.65
CA ALA A 112 -10.23 -16.37 1.75
C ALA A 112 -9.91 -17.82 1.36
N SER A 113 -9.94 -18.15 0.08
CA SER A 113 -9.56 -19.47 -0.43
C SER A 113 -8.05 -19.68 -0.58
N LEU A 114 -7.25 -18.60 -0.48
CA LEU A 114 -5.81 -18.66 -0.62
C LEU A 114 -5.13 -18.88 0.74
N PRO A 115 -4.00 -19.59 0.79
CA PRO A 115 -3.20 -19.67 2.01
C PRO A 115 -2.60 -18.30 2.33
N LEU A 116 -2.33 -18.04 3.63
CA LEU A 116 -1.66 -16.81 4.06
C LEU A 116 -0.27 -16.66 3.42
N MET A 117 0.41 -17.78 3.21
CA MET A 117 1.73 -17.86 2.60
C MET A 117 1.74 -19.04 1.62
N GLU A 118 2.19 -18.77 0.39
CA GLU A 118 2.31 -19.79 -0.65
C GLU A 118 3.74 -19.83 -1.17
N ILE A 119 4.32 -21.04 -1.24
CA ILE A 119 5.63 -21.28 -1.83
C ILE A 119 5.42 -22.22 -3.02
N VAL A 120 5.57 -21.69 -4.22
CA VAL A 120 5.34 -22.42 -5.46
C VAL A 120 6.67 -22.68 -6.15
N LYS A 121 6.96 -23.96 -6.45
CA LYS A 121 8.10 -24.32 -7.30
C LYS A 121 7.77 -23.95 -8.74
N ILE A 122 8.51 -22.98 -9.30
CA ILE A 122 8.28 -22.46 -10.66
C ILE A 122 9.22 -23.06 -11.71
N GLY A 123 10.17 -23.89 -11.30
CA GLY A 123 11.10 -24.56 -12.20
C GLY A 123 12.11 -25.43 -11.44
N ASP A 124 12.91 -26.14 -12.21
CA ASP A 124 14.03 -26.93 -11.69
C ASP A 124 15.35 -26.20 -11.97
N SER A 125 16.15 -26.02 -10.93
CA SER A 125 17.53 -25.58 -11.02
C SER A 125 18.40 -26.41 -10.08
N PRO A 126 19.69 -26.60 -10.36
CA PRO A 126 20.60 -27.18 -9.38
C PRO A 126 20.60 -26.37 -8.09
N PRO A 127 20.69 -26.99 -6.92
CA PRO A 127 20.87 -26.28 -5.67
C PRO A 127 22.19 -25.49 -5.68
N GLU A 128 22.13 -24.23 -5.30
CA GLU A 128 23.31 -23.42 -5.07
C GLU A 128 23.54 -23.26 -3.57
N ALA A 129 24.80 -23.37 -3.13
CA ALA A 129 25.15 -23.07 -1.75
C ALA A 129 24.95 -21.58 -1.48
N LEU A 130 24.40 -21.24 -0.32
CA LEU A 130 24.39 -19.85 0.11
C LEU A 130 25.84 -19.37 0.29
N PRO A 131 26.18 -18.15 -0.20
CA PRO A 131 27.50 -17.60 -0.01
C PRO A 131 27.85 -17.48 1.48
N GLU A 132 29.12 -17.68 1.83
CA GLU A 132 29.60 -17.45 3.20
C GLU A 132 29.54 -15.97 3.57
N GLY A 133 29.24 -15.68 4.84
CA GLY A 133 29.17 -14.31 5.35
C GLY A 133 28.75 -14.26 6.81
N ASP A 134 28.68 -13.05 7.36
CA ASP A 134 28.37 -12.78 8.76
C ASP A 134 26.85 -12.74 9.03
N ARG A 135 26.02 -12.73 7.99
CA ARG A 135 24.55 -12.72 8.05
C ARG A 135 23.95 -13.79 7.18
N PRO A 136 22.69 -14.19 7.46
CA PRO A 136 22.03 -15.29 6.71
C PRO A 136 21.96 -15.10 5.20
N LEU A 137 21.90 -13.86 4.72
CA LEU A 137 21.80 -13.55 3.29
C LEU A 137 23.01 -12.77 2.73
N SER A 138 24.14 -12.80 3.46
CA SER A 138 25.37 -12.15 3.00
C SER A 138 25.74 -12.59 1.58
N ASN A 139 26.17 -11.62 0.76
CA ASN A 139 26.57 -11.81 -0.63
C ASN A 139 25.45 -12.29 -1.60
N LEU A 140 24.22 -12.38 -1.13
CA LEU A 140 23.08 -12.63 -2.02
C LEU A 140 22.64 -11.32 -2.65
N ARG A 141 22.55 -11.28 -3.98
CA ARG A 141 22.14 -10.10 -4.75
C ARG A 141 20.65 -10.12 -5.04
N VAL A 142 19.97 -9.00 -4.74
CA VAL A 142 18.53 -8.83 -4.93
C VAL A 142 18.27 -7.61 -5.80
N LEU A 143 17.44 -7.75 -6.84
CA LEU A 143 16.95 -6.64 -7.64
C LEU A 143 15.55 -6.26 -7.15
N ASP A 144 15.41 -5.04 -6.60
CA ASP A 144 14.13 -4.51 -6.14
C ASP A 144 13.50 -3.61 -7.19
N LEU A 145 12.43 -4.07 -7.82
CA LEU A 145 11.61 -3.33 -8.79
C LEU A 145 10.29 -2.84 -8.19
N THR A 146 10.16 -2.90 -6.88
CA THR A 146 8.91 -2.61 -6.17
C THR A 146 8.78 -1.14 -5.80
N ARG A 147 7.57 -0.75 -5.38
CA ARG A 147 7.29 0.59 -4.86
C ARG A 147 6.22 0.53 -3.77
N VAL A 148 6.01 1.64 -3.10
CA VAL A 148 5.06 1.91 -2.04
C VAL A 148 5.44 1.22 -0.74
N LEU A 149 4.83 0.12 -0.33
CA LEU A 149 4.95 -0.40 1.03
C LEU A 149 5.42 -1.85 1.10
N ALA A 150 4.64 -2.78 0.58
CA ALA A 150 4.88 -4.22 0.76
C ALA A 150 6.21 -4.68 0.14
N GLY A 151 6.44 -4.32 -1.11
CA GLY A 151 7.67 -4.68 -1.81
C GLY A 151 8.93 -4.03 -1.19
N PRO A 152 8.97 -2.70 -0.95
CA PRO A 152 10.09 -2.08 -0.26
C PRO A 152 10.34 -2.64 1.15
N THR A 153 9.29 -3.03 1.88
CA THR A 153 9.45 -3.71 3.17
C THR A 153 10.11 -5.07 3.00
N CYS A 154 9.74 -5.84 1.98
CA CYS A 154 10.40 -7.10 1.65
C CYS A 154 11.89 -6.89 1.34
N ALA A 155 12.20 -5.98 0.42
CA ALA A 155 13.57 -5.66 0.04
C ALA A 155 14.41 -5.18 1.22
N ARG A 156 13.86 -4.31 2.08
CA ARG A 156 14.51 -3.87 3.31
C ARG A 156 14.81 -5.04 4.25
N ASN A 157 13.86 -5.94 4.46
CA ASN A 157 14.08 -7.09 5.33
C ASN A 157 15.19 -8.02 4.78
N LEU A 158 15.27 -8.19 3.46
CA LEU A 158 16.38 -8.95 2.85
C LEU A 158 17.72 -8.25 3.08
N ALA A 159 17.79 -6.91 2.93
CA ALA A 159 18.99 -6.12 3.21
C ALA A 159 19.38 -6.20 4.69
N GLU A 160 18.43 -6.12 5.62
CA GLU A 160 18.66 -6.28 7.07
C GLU A 160 19.28 -7.65 7.40
N GLN A 161 19.01 -8.68 6.61
CA GLN A 161 19.60 -10.00 6.74
C GLN A 161 20.91 -10.17 5.95
N GLY A 162 21.44 -9.12 5.35
CA GLY A 162 22.75 -9.09 4.71
C GLY A 162 22.77 -9.15 3.18
N ALA A 163 21.62 -9.19 2.53
CA ALA A 163 21.56 -9.16 1.08
C ALA A 163 22.04 -7.81 0.51
N ASP A 164 22.69 -7.86 -0.65
CA ASP A 164 23.01 -6.70 -1.47
C ASP A 164 21.82 -6.37 -2.36
N VAL A 165 21.08 -5.32 -2.01
CA VAL A 165 19.82 -4.95 -2.65
C VAL A 165 20.00 -3.75 -3.55
N LEU A 166 19.82 -3.93 -4.86
CA LEU A 166 19.76 -2.86 -5.83
C LEU A 166 18.29 -2.49 -6.10
N LYS A 167 17.93 -1.26 -5.70
CA LYS A 167 16.61 -0.71 -6.00
C LYS A 167 16.62 0.07 -7.31
N ILE A 168 15.66 -0.22 -8.19
CA ILE A 168 15.38 0.54 -9.40
C ILE A 168 14.21 1.48 -9.14
N SER A 169 14.41 2.78 -9.38
CA SER A 169 13.35 3.79 -9.37
C SER A 169 13.36 4.60 -10.68
N ALA A 170 12.36 5.44 -10.87
CA ALA A 170 12.26 6.29 -12.06
C ALA A 170 11.74 7.69 -11.68
N PRO A 171 12.23 8.77 -12.36
CA PRO A 171 11.84 10.15 -12.03
C PRO A 171 10.34 10.43 -12.09
N HIS A 172 9.60 9.67 -12.90
CA HIS A 172 8.13 9.78 -12.98
C HIS A 172 7.38 8.98 -11.91
N ILE A 173 8.11 8.34 -10.99
CA ILE A 173 7.57 7.59 -9.86
C ILE A 173 8.20 8.14 -8.56
N PRO A 174 7.90 9.40 -8.17
CA PRO A 174 8.63 10.12 -7.12
C PRO A 174 8.31 9.63 -5.69
N PHE A 175 7.71 8.48 -5.52
CA PHE A 175 7.12 8.06 -4.24
C PHE A 175 8.13 7.59 -3.18
N ILE A 176 9.42 7.53 -3.47
CA ILE A 176 10.42 6.88 -2.59
C ILE A 176 11.66 7.75 -2.38
N GLU A 177 11.73 8.91 -2.99
CA GLU A 177 12.93 9.76 -3.00
C GLU A 177 12.85 10.94 -2.00
N HIS A 178 12.25 10.69 -0.82
CA HIS A 178 12.20 11.70 0.26
C HIS A 178 12.98 11.25 1.47
#